data_71a1bb94a5fe8b71cddcede16690caf5
#
_entry.id   71a1bb94a5fe8b71cddcede16690caf5
#
_cell.length_a   1.000
_cell.length_b   1.000
_cell.length_c   1.000
_cell.angle_alpha   90.00
_cell.angle_beta   90.00
_cell.angle_gamma   90.00
#
_symmetry.space_group_name_H-M   'P 1'
#
loop_
_entity.id
_entity.type
_entity.pdbx_description
1 polymer ?
#
loop_
_entity_poly.entity_id
_entity_poly.type
_entity_poly.pdbx_seq_one_letter_code
_entity_poly.pdbx_strand_id
1 'polypeptide(L)'
;MEGFGWYTYEVVKRIVQNHPEHSFVLFFDRPVDPKFHFGENATEVVIGPPARHPFLYLIWFEFSLRKAMKKHKIDLLFSPDGSLSLFSNIPQIHVIHDLNFEHFPADLPWLFRWYYRTFFPKFAVKSIKIITVSSSSKCDISETYGVDESKIAVAWNGASECFFPISHVDKDQFLSQNGLGDYFVFVGSIHPRKNVQRLINAFTKFQKENNYPQIDLVIVGQPMWKGQRIEIQESMNSKIRFTGHLSQEELGKYVSSAFAMTYVPYFEGFGIPLVEAMRCGVPILSGDRTSLPEIAGDAAIYCDPFDEDQIADGMKNLFLDSDLRARLSENGLNRSKLFSWDQTAEEVWKVISTEIQELP
;
A
#
# COMPACT_ATOMS: atom_id res chain seq x y z
N MET A 1 -1.07 -5.68 -10.08
CA MET A 1 -0.34 -4.49 -9.58
C MET A 1 -0.22 -4.63 -8.08
N GLU A 2 0.78 -4.01 -7.45
CA GLU A 2 0.93 -3.94 -5.99
C GLU A 2 0.67 -2.50 -5.52
N GLY A 3 0.71 -2.23 -4.20
CA GLY A 3 0.23 -0.99 -3.59
C GLY A 3 0.57 0.32 -4.32
N PHE A 4 1.85 0.64 -4.55
CA PHE A 4 2.24 1.87 -5.26
C PHE A 4 1.84 1.85 -6.75
N GLY A 5 1.73 0.67 -7.38
CA GLY A 5 1.21 0.55 -8.74
C GLY A 5 -0.28 0.89 -8.82
N TRP A 6 -1.06 0.50 -7.81
CA TRP A 6 -2.47 0.90 -7.70
C TRP A 6 -2.59 2.40 -7.45
N TYR A 7 -1.78 2.96 -6.55
CA TYR A 7 -1.72 4.40 -6.35
C TYR A 7 -1.48 5.16 -7.66
N THR A 8 -0.43 4.77 -8.39
CA THR A 8 -0.09 5.40 -9.68
C THR A 8 -1.26 5.32 -10.67
N TYR A 9 -1.86 4.14 -10.82
CA TYR A 9 -2.97 3.93 -11.73
C TYR A 9 -4.19 4.77 -11.36
N GLU A 10 -4.63 4.70 -10.10
CA GLU A 10 -5.85 5.35 -9.64
C GLU A 10 -5.74 6.88 -9.63
N VAL A 11 -4.59 7.40 -9.21
CA VAL A 11 -4.34 8.84 -9.13
C VAL A 11 -4.15 9.44 -10.53
N VAL A 12 -3.28 8.85 -11.35
CA VAL A 12 -2.97 9.42 -12.68
C VAL A 12 -4.18 9.33 -13.60
N LYS A 13 -4.92 8.22 -13.57
CA LYS A 13 -6.18 8.07 -14.33
C LYS A 13 -7.15 9.22 -14.03
N ARG A 14 -7.40 9.49 -12.76
CA ARG A 14 -8.35 10.55 -12.34
C ARG A 14 -7.86 11.93 -12.69
N ILE A 15 -6.58 12.21 -12.48
CA ILE A 15 -5.98 13.49 -12.84
C ILE A 15 -6.16 13.75 -14.34
N VAL A 16 -5.81 12.78 -15.20
CA VAL A 16 -5.96 12.92 -16.66
C VAL A 16 -7.43 13.13 -17.06
N GLN A 17 -8.35 12.34 -16.49
CA GLN A 17 -9.77 12.40 -16.85
C GLN A 17 -10.47 13.66 -16.35
N ASN A 18 -10.08 14.18 -15.18
CA ASN A 18 -10.73 15.34 -14.57
C ASN A 18 -10.17 16.67 -15.07
N HIS A 19 -9.04 16.68 -15.77
CA HIS A 19 -8.37 17.90 -16.24
C HIS A 19 -8.07 17.85 -17.74
N PRO A 20 -9.13 17.83 -18.58
CA PRO A 20 -8.99 17.77 -20.04
C PRO A 20 -8.34 19.02 -20.66
N GLU A 21 -8.26 20.12 -19.93
CA GLU A 21 -7.60 21.36 -20.33
C GLU A 21 -6.06 21.27 -20.31
N HIS A 22 -5.52 20.22 -19.67
CA HIS A 22 -4.09 19.95 -19.63
C HIS A 22 -3.69 18.81 -20.57
N SER A 23 -2.45 18.87 -21.08
CA SER A 23 -1.86 17.80 -21.88
C SER A 23 -0.90 16.99 -21.02
N PHE A 24 -1.11 15.67 -20.98
CA PHE A 24 -0.29 14.77 -20.19
C PHE A 24 0.59 13.90 -21.07
N VAL A 25 1.84 13.69 -20.67
CA VAL A 25 2.76 12.75 -21.31
C VAL A 25 3.15 11.68 -20.32
N LEU A 26 2.73 10.46 -20.57
CA LEU A 26 2.97 9.30 -19.72
C LEU A 26 4.21 8.55 -20.23
N PHE A 27 5.30 8.58 -19.46
CA PHE A 27 6.54 7.91 -19.85
C PHE A 27 6.60 6.50 -19.27
N PHE A 28 6.87 5.52 -20.14
CA PHE A 28 7.00 4.10 -19.79
C PHE A 28 8.37 3.56 -20.16
N ASP A 29 8.88 2.62 -19.38
CA ASP A 29 10.14 1.91 -19.66
C ASP A 29 9.95 0.64 -20.52
N ARG A 30 8.70 0.33 -20.86
CA ARG A 30 8.29 -0.88 -21.60
C ARG A 30 6.97 -0.63 -22.36
N PRO A 31 6.54 -1.57 -23.22
CA PRO A 31 5.25 -1.46 -23.92
C PRO A 31 4.10 -1.19 -22.96
N VAL A 32 3.23 -0.28 -23.36
CA VAL A 32 2.10 0.19 -22.57
C VAL A 32 1.01 -0.88 -22.52
N ASP A 33 0.51 -1.17 -21.31
CA ASP A 33 -0.69 -1.98 -21.14
C ASP A 33 -1.91 -1.11 -21.50
N PRO A 34 -2.89 -1.61 -22.31
CA PRO A 34 -4.05 -0.83 -22.73
C PRO A 34 -4.85 -0.17 -21.60
N LYS A 35 -4.81 -0.70 -20.39
CA LYS A 35 -5.47 -0.10 -19.23
C LYS A 35 -4.95 1.30 -18.87
N PHE A 36 -3.75 1.69 -19.34
CA PHE A 36 -3.17 3.02 -19.12
C PHE A 36 -3.58 4.05 -20.17
N HIS A 37 -4.47 3.72 -21.10
CA HIS A 37 -5.09 4.69 -22.00
C HIS A 37 -6.18 5.45 -21.24
N PHE A 38 -5.84 6.63 -20.71
CA PHE A 38 -6.72 7.36 -19.80
C PHE A 38 -7.60 8.42 -20.47
N GLY A 39 -7.24 8.88 -21.67
CA GLY A 39 -7.98 9.89 -22.42
C GLY A 39 -7.18 10.47 -23.58
N GLU A 40 -7.85 11.26 -24.45
CA GLU A 40 -7.24 11.88 -25.64
C GLU A 40 -6.20 12.97 -25.31
N ASN A 41 -6.29 13.54 -24.09
CA ASN A 41 -5.34 14.51 -23.58
C ASN A 41 -4.07 13.88 -22.96
N ALA A 42 -3.93 12.55 -23.03
CA ALA A 42 -2.75 11.81 -22.58
C ALA A 42 -2.02 11.14 -23.76
N THR A 43 -0.71 11.33 -23.82
CA THR A 43 0.15 10.69 -24.81
C THR A 43 1.10 9.72 -24.11
N GLU A 44 1.05 8.44 -24.47
CA GLU A 44 1.95 7.42 -23.97
C GLU A 44 3.25 7.39 -24.77
N VAL A 45 4.38 7.46 -24.06
CA VAL A 45 5.72 7.48 -24.67
C VAL A 45 6.58 6.39 -24.05
N VAL A 46 6.98 5.40 -24.85
CA VAL A 46 7.91 4.36 -24.41
C VAL A 46 9.35 4.79 -24.66
N ILE A 47 10.16 4.82 -23.62
CA ILE A 47 11.58 5.17 -23.65
C ILE A 47 12.42 4.11 -22.96
N GLY A 48 13.48 3.63 -23.63
CA GLY A 48 14.39 2.64 -23.04
C GLY A 48 15.56 3.27 -22.28
N PRO A 49 16.36 2.44 -21.61
CA PRO A 49 16.24 1.00 -21.46
C PRO A 49 15.14 0.60 -20.46
N PRO A 50 14.64 -0.68 -20.46
CA PRO A 50 13.74 -1.15 -19.42
C PRO A 50 14.37 -1.03 -18.03
N ALA A 51 13.74 -0.25 -17.13
CA ALA A 51 14.28 0.12 -15.84
C ALA A 51 13.90 -0.93 -14.77
N ARG A 52 14.55 -2.12 -14.80
CA ARG A 52 14.33 -3.21 -13.84
C ARG A 52 15.45 -3.39 -12.81
N HIS A 53 16.46 -2.54 -12.88
CA HIS A 53 17.68 -2.67 -12.07
C HIS A 53 18.14 -1.27 -11.67
N PRO A 54 18.65 -1.02 -10.47
CA PRO A 54 19.02 0.30 -9.99
C PRO A 54 19.92 1.11 -10.93
N PHE A 55 20.91 0.50 -11.59
CA PHE A 55 21.71 1.18 -12.59
C PHE A 55 20.91 1.59 -13.84
N LEU A 56 19.93 0.79 -14.24
CA LEU A 56 19.06 1.13 -15.35
C LEU A 56 18.07 2.24 -14.99
N TYR A 57 17.67 2.34 -13.71
CA TYR A 57 16.92 3.51 -13.21
C TYR A 57 17.71 4.79 -13.42
N LEU A 58 18.99 4.83 -13.02
CA LEU A 58 19.84 6.01 -13.20
C LEU A 58 19.96 6.39 -14.69
N ILE A 59 20.21 5.41 -15.58
CA ILE A 59 20.29 5.67 -17.02
C ILE A 59 18.95 6.20 -17.54
N TRP A 60 17.84 5.59 -17.11
CA TRP A 60 16.51 5.96 -17.57
C TRP A 60 16.13 7.37 -17.14
N PHE A 61 16.27 7.72 -15.86
CA PHE A 61 15.89 9.02 -15.32
C PHE A 61 16.86 10.13 -15.78
N GLU A 62 18.16 9.89 -15.77
CA GLU A 62 19.16 10.95 -16.03
C GLU A 62 19.42 11.20 -17.52
N PHE A 63 19.22 10.20 -18.37
CA PHE A 63 19.48 10.36 -19.79
C PHE A 63 18.21 10.26 -20.63
N SER A 64 17.48 9.16 -20.55
CA SER A 64 16.34 8.90 -21.45
C SER A 64 15.16 9.79 -21.14
N LEU A 65 14.71 9.83 -19.88
CA LEU A 65 13.58 10.66 -19.44
C LEU A 65 13.90 12.15 -19.61
N ARG A 66 15.08 12.59 -19.19
CA ARG A 66 15.50 13.99 -19.37
C ARG A 66 15.49 14.44 -20.85
N LYS A 67 15.94 13.57 -21.78
CA LYS A 67 15.88 13.86 -23.22
C LYS A 67 14.42 13.89 -23.70
N ALA A 68 13.60 12.96 -23.24
CA ALA A 68 12.19 12.88 -23.61
C ALA A 68 11.40 14.09 -23.09
N MET A 69 11.60 14.51 -21.84
CA MET A 69 10.97 15.70 -21.27
C MET A 69 11.25 16.95 -22.09
N LYS A 70 12.51 17.16 -22.53
CA LYS A 70 12.87 18.28 -23.41
C LYS A 70 12.20 18.19 -24.78
N LYS A 71 12.17 16.97 -25.38
CA LYS A 71 11.53 16.74 -26.67
C LYS A 71 10.05 17.04 -26.66
N HIS A 72 9.36 16.64 -25.58
CA HIS A 72 7.92 16.81 -25.40
C HIS A 72 7.55 18.12 -24.71
N LYS A 73 8.53 19.01 -24.41
CA LYS A 73 8.34 20.33 -23.79
C LYS A 73 7.54 20.26 -22.48
N ILE A 74 7.99 19.38 -21.60
CA ILE A 74 7.35 19.17 -20.30
C ILE A 74 7.61 20.36 -19.38
N ASP A 75 6.58 20.92 -18.80
CA ASP A 75 6.65 22.03 -17.86
C ASP A 75 6.95 21.55 -16.44
N LEU A 76 6.34 20.44 -16.03
CA LEU A 76 6.48 19.82 -14.71
C LEU A 76 6.47 18.31 -14.81
N LEU A 77 7.36 17.63 -14.06
CA LEU A 77 7.35 16.18 -13.89
C LEU A 77 6.66 15.80 -12.58
N PHE A 78 5.63 14.97 -12.67
CA PHE A 78 5.07 14.25 -11.52
C PHE A 78 5.54 12.79 -11.56
N SER A 79 6.21 12.32 -10.49
CA SER A 79 6.75 10.96 -10.37
C SER A 79 6.07 10.22 -9.21
N PRO A 80 5.07 9.40 -9.48
CA PRO A 80 4.33 8.66 -8.45
C PRO A 80 5.10 7.46 -7.87
N ASP A 81 6.21 7.05 -8.49
CA ASP A 81 7.09 5.96 -8.05
C ASP A 81 8.30 6.42 -7.21
N GLY A 82 8.43 7.72 -7.00
CA GLY A 82 9.41 8.33 -6.10
C GLY A 82 10.76 8.68 -6.71
N SER A 83 11.13 8.18 -7.89
CA SER A 83 12.43 8.47 -8.51
C SER A 83 12.38 9.77 -9.33
N LEU A 84 13.49 10.52 -9.35
CA LEU A 84 13.62 11.79 -10.06
C LEU A 84 14.89 11.86 -10.90
N SER A 85 14.98 12.86 -11.78
CA SER A 85 16.24 13.23 -12.44
C SER A 85 16.94 14.33 -11.65
N LEU A 86 18.13 14.07 -11.15
CA LEU A 86 18.94 15.06 -10.39
C LEU A 86 19.49 16.16 -11.32
N PHE A 87 19.74 15.85 -12.58
CA PHE A 87 20.35 16.77 -13.56
C PHE A 87 19.30 17.48 -14.44
N SER A 88 18.01 17.24 -14.24
CA SER A 88 16.95 17.99 -14.92
C SER A 88 16.77 19.38 -14.26
N ASN A 89 16.54 20.41 -15.08
CA ASN A 89 16.11 21.72 -14.62
C ASN A 89 14.60 21.90 -14.62
N ILE A 90 13.86 20.92 -15.15
CA ILE A 90 12.39 20.91 -15.12
C ILE A 90 11.95 20.70 -13.66
N PRO A 91 11.00 21.48 -13.15
CA PRO A 91 10.40 21.28 -11.84
C PRO A 91 9.86 19.87 -11.68
N GLN A 92 10.06 19.28 -10.52
CA GLN A 92 9.69 17.88 -10.27
C GLN A 92 8.99 17.74 -8.91
N ILE A 93 7.87 17.03 -8.93
CA ILE A 93 7.13 16.59 -7.74
C ILE A 93 7.20 15.07 -7.70
N HIS A 94 7.46 14.49 -6.55
CA HIS A 94 7.46 13.04 -6.41
C HIS A 94 6.66 12.56 -5.20
N VAL A 95 6.32 11.28 -5.23
CA VAL A 95 5.64 10.62 -4.12
C VAL A 95 6.65 9.77 -3.36
N ILE A 96 6.77 9.98 -2.06
CA ILE A 96 7.49 9.07 -1.16
C ILE A 96 6.43 8.34 -0.32
N HIS A 97 6.21 7.05 -0.59
CA HIS A 97 5.19 6.28 0.10
C HIS A 97 5.58 5.92 1.52
N ASP A 98 6.83 5.54 1.75
CA ASP A 98 7.44 5.28 3.06
C ASP A 98 8.97 5.28 2.98
N LEU A 99 9.62 5.20 4.14
CA LEU A 99 11.06 5.10 4.28
C LEU A 99 11.52 3.76 4.91
N ASN A 100 10.80 2.66 4.64
CA ASN A 100 11.18 1.34 5.15
C ASN A 100 12.65 0.99 4.87
N PHE A 101 13.16 1.39 3.71
CA PHE A 101 14.54 1.12 3.30
C PHE A 101 15.61 1.90 4.12
N GLU A 102 15.22 2.96 4.82
CA GLU A 102 16.10 3.66 5.77
C GLU A 102 16.11 2.97 7.12
N HIS A 103 14.93 2.60 7.64
CA HIS A 103 14.76 2.04 8.98
C HIS A 103 15.08 0.54 9.03
N PHE A 104 14.71 -0.20 7.99
CA PHE A 104 14.91 -1.66 7.88
C PHE A 104 15.67 -2.05 6.60
N PRO A 105 16.89 -1.55 6.43
CA PRO A 105 17.66 -1.74 5.18
C PRO A 105 17.99 -3.22 4.88
N ALA A 106 17.98 -4.08 5.90
CA ALA A 106 18.20 -5.51 5.74
C ALA A 106 17.07 -6.24 5.01
N ASP A 107 15.86 -5.64 4.97
CA ASP A 107 14.69 -6.21 4.29
C ASP A 107 14.81 -6.15 2.76
N LEU A 108 15.80 -5.43 2.23
CA LEU A 108 15.98 -5.21 0.80
C LEU A 108 17.29 -5.83 0.29
N PRO A 109 17.31 -6.32 -0.97
CA PRO A 109 18.55 -6.68 -1.64
C PRO A 109 19.54 -5.50 -1.64
N TRP A 110 20.83 -5.79 -1.45
CA TRP A 110 21.87 -4.79 -1.22
C TRP A 110 21.91 -3.65 -2.25
N LEU A 111 21.63 -3.96 -3.51
CA LEU A 111 21.70 -2.99 -4.60
C LEU A 111 20.51 -2.00 -4.58
N PHE A 112 19.30 -2.48 -4.29
CA PHE A 112 18.13 -1.62 -4.11
C PHE A 112 18.30 -0.75 -2.86
N ARG A 113 18.79 -1.34 -1.75
CA ARG A 113 19.16 -0.61 -0.54
C ARG A 113 20.14 0.52 -0.82
N TRP A 114 21.24 0.21 -1.58
CA TRP A 114 22.21 1.22 -1.99
C TRP A 114 21.56 2.34 -2.80
N TYR A 115 20.73 1.99 -3.79
CA TYR A 115 20.04 2.96 -4.64
C TYR A 115 19.14 3.89 -3.82
N TYR A 116 18.20 3.33 -3.05
CA TYR A 116 17.25 4.13 -2.30
C TYR A 116 17.94 5.03 -1.28
N ARG A 117 18.82 4.50 -0.45
CA ARG A 117 19.53 5.29 0.58
C ARG A 117 20.51 6.32 0.01
N THR A 118 20.98 6.15 -1.22
CA THR A 118 21.89 7.11 -1.88
C THR A 118 21.14 8.23 -2.58
N PHE A 119 19.99 7.92 -3.20
CA PHE A 119 19.32 8.84 -4.11
C PHE A 119 18.08 9.49 -3.53
N PHE A 120 17.30 8.82 -2.71
CA PHE A 120 16.07 9.39 -2.15
C PHE A 120 16.29 10.65 -1.30
N PRO A 121 17.34 10.75 -0.44
CA PRO A 121 17.66 12.01 0.22
C PRO A 121 17.90 13.14 -0.78
N LYS A 122 18.59 12.85 -1.89
CA LYS A 122 18.86 13.84 -2.95
C LYS A 122 17.61 14.22 -3.73
N PHE A 123 16.72 13.25 -3.98
CA PHE A 123 15.42 13.51 -4.60
C PHE A 123 14.54 14.38 -3.70
N ALA A 124 14.50 14.09 -2.40
CA ALA A 124 13.78 14.89 -1.43
C ALA A 124 14.23 16.34 -1.39
N VAL A 125 15.55 16.61 -1.49
CA VAL A 125 16.10 17.96 -1.60
C VAL A 125 15.78 18.59 -2.96
N LYS A 126 15.92 17.83 -4.06
CA LYS A 126 15.77 18.30 -5.45
C LYS A 126 14.34 18.67 -5.81
N SER A 127 13.35 17.88 -5.38
CA SER A 127 11.95 18.12 -5.71
C SER A 127 11.46 19.49 -5.23
N ILE A 128 10.51 20.08 -5.94
CA ILE A 128 9.86 21.33 -5.48
C ILE A 128 8.83 21.03 -4.40
N LYS A 129 8.09 19.91 -4.52
CA LYS A 129 7.19 19.35 -3.50
C LYS A 129 7.36 17.84 -3.40
N ILE A 130 7.04 17.33 -2.23
CA ILE A 130 6.94 15.90 -1.95
C ILE A 130 5.48 15.63 -1.60
N ILE A 131 4.92 14.55 -2.14
CA ILE A 131 3.64 14.02 -1.72
C ILE A 131 3.89 12.73 -0.97
N THR A 132 3.18 12.52 0.12
CA THR A 132 3.23 11.28 0.88
C THR A 132 1.82 10.84 1.28
N VAL A 133 1.70 9.63 1.82
CA VAL A 133 0.42 8.95 1.99
C VAL A 133 -0.13 8.97 3.42
N SER A 134 0.64 9.54 4.38
CA SER A 134 0.19 9.67 5.78
C SER A 134 0.96 10.79 6.49
N SER A 135 0.40 11.29 7.60
CA SER A 135 1.07 12.24 8.48
C SER A 135 2.30 11.60 9.16
N SER A 136 2.20 10.32 9.48
CA SER A 136 3.33 9.54 9.99
C SER A 136 4.50 9.53 8.98
N SER A 137 4.24 9.24 7.71
CA SER A 137 5.28 9.30 6.67
C SER A 137 5.79 10.71 6.43
N LYS A 138 4.94 11.74 6.56
CA LYS A 138 5.37 13.14 6.46
C LYS A 138 6.41 13.48 7.54
N CYS A 139 6.11 13.18 8.80
CA CYS A 139 7.05 13.39 9.91
C CYS A 139 8.35 12.62 9.67
N ASP A 140 8.26 11.35 9.32
CA ASP A 140 9.42 10.48 9.05
C ASP A 140 10.32 11.04 7.92
N ILE A 141 9.74 11.49 6.81
CA ILE A 141 10.49 12.11 5.70
C ILE A 141 11.16 13.42 6.14
N SER A 142 10.45 14.27 6.87
CA SER A 142 10.98 15.52 7.36
C SER A 142 12.17 15.30 8.32
N GLU A 143 12.00 14.42 9.30
CA GLU A 143 13.03 14.11 10.29
C GLU A 143 14.24 13.41 9.68
N THR A 144 14.00 12.40 8.82
CA THR A 144 15.08 11.58 8.25
C THR A 144 15.92 12.34 7.22
N TYR A 145 15.28 13.18 6.40
CA TYR A 145 15.95 13.90 5.32
C TYR A 145 16.21 15.37 5.60
N GLY A 146 15.73 15.89 6.72
CA GLY A 146 15.92 17.30 7.09
C GLY A 146 15.21 18.28 6.14
N VAL A 147 14.11 17.85 5.52
CA VAL A 147 13.32 18.72 4.63
C VAL A 147 12.19 19.38 5.40
N ASP A 148 11.88 20.63 5.06
CA ASP A 148 10.82 21.38 5.70
C ASP A 148 9.46 20.72 5.47
N GLU A 149 8.63 20.60 6.51
CA GLU A 149 7.30 20.01 6.44
C GLU A 149 6.36 20.73 5.47
N SER A 150 6.54 22.03 5.24
CA SER A 150 5.76 22.79 4.26
C SER A 150 5.98 22.33 2.81
N LYS A 151 7.10 21.64 2.57
CA LYS A 151 7.42 21.01 1.29
C LYS A 151 6.69 19.70 1.09
N ILE A 152 6.12 19.09 2.16
CA ILE A 152 5.54 17.76 2.16
C ILE A 152 4.01 17.86 2.30
N ALA A 153 3.30 17.48 1.27
CA ALA A 153 1.84 17.36 1.28
C ALA A 153 1.42 15.91 1.58
N VAL A 154 0.32 15.74 2.29
CA VAL A 154 -0.27 14.42 2.58
C VAL A 154 -1.49 14.22 1.70
N ALA A 155 -1.54 13.12 0.97
CA ALA A 155 -2.70 12.66 0.21
C ALA A 155 -2.95 11.20 0.57
N TRP A 156 -3.95 10.94 1.41
CA TRP A 156 -4.31 9.58 1.84
C TRP A 156 -4.74 8.72 0.67
N ASN A 157 -4.38 7.43 0.71
CA ASN A 157 -4.81 6.48 -0.31
C ASN A 157 -6.30 6.14 -0.16
N GLY A 158 -6.93 5.81 -1.30
CA GLY A 158 -8.24 5.18 -1.32
C GLY A 158 -8.17 3.65 -1.30
N ALA A 159 -9.33 3.03 -1.38
CA ALA A 159 -9.50 1.61 -1.66
C ALA A 159 -10.48 1.41 -2.82
N SER A 160 -10.40 0.24 -3.47
CA SER A 160 -11.28 -0.09 -4.60
C SER A 160 -12.74 -0.24 -4.16
N GLU A 161 -13.67 0.06 -5.07
CA GLU A 161 -15.11 -0.09 -4.83
C GLU A 161 -15.58 -1.56 -4.72
N CYS A 162 -14.73 -2.52 -5.11
CA CYS A 162 -15.04 -3.94 -4.93
C CYS A 162 -15.02 -4.40 -3.46
N PHE A 163 -14.56 -3.55 -2.54
CA PHE A 163 -14.62 -3.81 -1.10
C PHE A 163 -15.89 -3.19 -0.51
N PHE A 164 -16.83 -4.04 -0.12
CA PHE A 164 -18.11 -3.66 0.49
C PHE A 164 -18.65 -4.79 1.36
N PRO A 165 -19.56 -4.50 2.32
CA PRO A 165 -20.18 -5.53 3.14
C PRO A 165 -21.02 -6.47 2.29
N ILE A 166 -20.92 -7.76 2.53
CA ILE A 166 -21.76 -8.79 1.85
C ILE A 166 -22.83 -9.32 2.79
N SER A 167 -23.89 -9.91 2.22
CA SER A 167 -24.95 -10.55 3.00
C SER A 167 -24.43 -11.81 3.69
N HIS A 168 -25.09 -12.24 4.78
CA HIS A 168 -24.78 -13.53 5.43
C HIS A 168 -24.92 -14.71 4.48
N VAL A 169 -25.90 -14.67 3.57
CA VAL A 169 -26.13 -15.71 2.57
C VAL A 169 -24.93 -15.82 1.61
N ASP A 170 -24.46 -14.67 1.11
CA ASP A 170 -23.31 -14.64 0.20
C ASP A 170 -22.03 -15.09 0.91
N LYS A 171 -21.85 -14.71 2.19
CA LYS A 171 -20.74 -15.17 3.03
C LYS A 171 -20.77 -16.68 3.18
N ASP A 172 -21.91 -17.26 3.59
CA ASP A 172 -22.05 -18.70 3.80
C ASP A 172 -21.81 -19.49 2.50
N GLN A 173 -22.32 -18.98 1.38
CA GLN A 173 -22.08 -19.56 0.07
C GLN A 173 -20.58 -19.53 -0.30
N PHE A 174 -19.91 -18.40 -0.10
CA PHE A 174 -18.49 -18.27 -0.37
C PHE A 174 -17.65 -19.22 0.49
N LEU A 175 -17.94 -19.28 1.80
CA LEU A 175 -17.25 -20.19 2.73
C LEU A 175 -17.41 -21.65 2.30
N SER A 176 -18.63 -22.07 2.00
CA SER A 176 -18.93 -23.42 1.54
C SER A 176 -18.21 -23.78 0.23
N GLN A 177 -18.24 -22.90 -0.77
CA GLN A 177 -17.60 -23.10 -2.07
C GLN A 177 -16.07 -23.24 -1.97
N ASN A 178 -15.45 -22.57 -1.00
CA ASN A 178 -14.01 -22.60 -0.79
C ASN A 178 -13.57 -23.61 0.29
N GLY A 179 -14.49 -24.36 0.90
CA GLY A 179 -14.19 -25.28 1.99
C GLY A 179 -13.56 -24.56 3.18
N LEU A 180 -14.05 -23.36 3.50
CA LEU A 180 -13.61 -22.52 4.61
C LEU A 180 -14.67 -22.53 5.72
N GLY A 181 -14.21 -22.49 6.97
CA GLY A 181 -14.99 -22.04 8.11
C GLY A 181 -14.77 -20.55 8.36
N ASP A 182 -15.01 -20.08 9.58
CA ASP A 182 -14.56 -18.76 9.99
C ASP A 182 -13.03 -18.66 9.89
N TYR A 183 -12.52 -17.49 9.51
CA TYR A 183 -11.08 -17.30 9.37
C TYR A 183 -10.64 -15.86 9.66
N PHE A 184 -9.44 -15.76 10.23
CA PHE A 184 -8.67 -14.54 10.19
C PHE A 184 -8.05 -14.38 8.81
N VAL A 185 -8.08 -13.16 8.24
CA VAL A 185 -7.44 -12.88 6.95
C VAL A 185 -6.26 -11.95 7.12
N PHE A 186 -5.17 -12.24 6.42
CA PHE A 186 -4.05 -11.35 6.16
C PHE A 186 -4.00 -11.04 4.67
N VAL A 187 -3.74 -9.79 4.30
CA VAL A 187 -3.61 -9.34 2.91
C VAL A 187 -2.29 -8.61 2.70
N GLY A 188 -1.51 -9.06 1.72
CA GLY A 188 -0.28 -8.40 1.30
C GLY A 188 0.81 -9.34 0.79
N SER A 189 1.81 -8.79 0.09
CA SER A 189 3.00 -9.55 -0.30
C SER A 189 3.70 -10.10 0.95
N ILE A 190 4.23 -11.32 0.85
CA ILE A 190 5.02 -11.90 1.93
C ILE A 190 6.40 -11.25 1.88
N HIS A 191 6.57 -10.21 2.67
CA HIS A 191 7.80 -9.43 2.84
C HIS A 191 8.13 -9.35 4.33
N PRO A 192 9.40 -9.29 4.77
CA PRO A 192 9.74 -9.25 6.21
C PRO A 192 8.93 -8.23 6.99
N ARG A 193 8.81 -6.98 6.50
CA ARG A 193 8.06 -5.90 7.17
C ARG A 193 6.58 -6.19 7.38
N LYS A 194 5.99 -7.07 6.57
CA LYS A 194 4.58 -7.49 6.70
C LYS A 194 4.36 -8.50 7.84
N ASN A 195 5.43 -9.01 8.42
CA ASN A 195 5.45 -9.74 9.69
C ASN A 195 4.66 -11.07 9.70
N VAL A 196 4.52 -11.69 8.52
CA VAL A 196 3.68 -12.89 8.35
C VAL A 196 4.14 -14.06 9.22
N GLN A 197 5.45 -14.21 9.45
CA GLN A 197 5.96 -15.30 10.29
C GLN A 197 5.50 -15.17 11.75
N ARG A 198 5.58 -13.95 12.35
CA ARG A 198 5.09 -13.73 13.71
C ARG A 198 3.58 -13.88 13.81
N LEU A 199 2.85 -13.43 12.79
CA LEU A 199 1.40 -13.66 12.71
C LEU A 199 1.06 -15.14 12.76
N ILE A 200 1.76 -16.00 12.01
CA ILE A 200 1.60 -17.45 12.02
C ILE A 200 1.94 -18.04 13.39
N ASN A 201 3.03 -17.58 14.00
CA ASN A 201 3.41 -18.05 15.34
C ASN A 201 2.35 -17.68 16.38
N ALA A 202 1.87 -16.44 16.35
CA ALA A 202 0.81 -15.96 17.25
C ALA A 202 -0.50 -16.71 17.03
N PHE A 203 -0.90 -16.94 15.78
CA PHE A 203 -2.07 -17.78 15.47
C PHE A 203 -1.91 -19.21 16.00
N THR A 204 -0.71 -19.77 15.91
CA THR A 204 -0.41 -21.10 16.46
C THR A 204 -0.54 -21.14 17.99
N LYS A 205 -0.08 -20.08 18.69
CA LYS A 205 -0.29 -19.93 20.14
C LYS A 205 -1.77 -19.81 20.48
N PHE A 206 -2.50 -18.92 19.80
CA PHE A 206 -3.93 -18.73 19.95
C PHE A 206 -4.70 -20.06 19.83
N GLN A 207 -4.39 -20.90 18.84
CA GLN A 207 -5.01 -22.21 18.63
C GLN A 207 -4.70 -23.20 19.77
N LYS A 208 -3.46 -23.27 20.22
CA LYS A 208 -3.01 -24.21 21.26
C LYS A 208 -3.59 -23.90 22.63
N GLU A 209 -3.60 -22.65 23.03
CA GLU A 209 -4.02 -22.23 24.36
C GLU A 209 -5.53 -22.34 24.57
N ASN A 210 -6.31 -22.18 23.52
CA ASN A 210 -7.74 -22.02 23.65
C ASN A 210 -8.57 -23.16 23.03
N ASN A 211 -7.91 -24.11 22.39
CA ASN A 211 -8.56 -25.27 21.73
C ASN A 211 -9.75 -24.84 20.81
N TYR A 212 -9.54 -23.82 19.97
CA TYR A 212 -10.53 -23.32 19.00
C TYR A 212 -10.34 -23.99 17.63
N PRO A 213 -10.82 -25.22 17.42
CA PRO A 213 -10.52 -26.00 16.21
C PRO A 213 -11.23 -25.48 14.96
N GLN A 214 -12.10 -24.48 15.08
CA GLN A 214 -13.03 -24.08 14.02
C GLN A 214 -12.62 -22.84 13.23
N ILE A 215 -11.53 -22.16 13.57
CA ILE A 215 -11.11 -20.95 12.86
C ILE A 215 -9.77 -21.17 12.14
N ASP A 216 -9.68 -20.70 10.91
CA ASP A 216 -8.50 -20.80 10.05
C ASP A 216 -7.76 -19.46 9.98
N LEU A 217 -6.52 -19.47 9.46
CA LEU A 217 -5.79 -18.27 9.04
C LEU A 217 -5.60 -18.33 7.51
N VAL A 218 -6.16 -17.35 6.81
CA VAL A 218 -6.02 -17.21 5.35
C VAL A 218 -5.03 -16.10 5.05
N ILE A 219 -3.96 -16.42 4.33
CA ILE A 219 -2.92 -15.51 3.90
C ILE A 219 -3.07 -15.26 2.41
N VAL A 220 -3.53 -14.06 2.06
CA VAL A 220 -3.69 -13.63 0.67
C VAL A 220 -2.43 -12.87 0.26
N GLY A 221 -1.67 -13.46 -0.66
CA GLY A 221 -0.44 -12.90 -1.17
C GLY A 221 0.61 -13.95 -1.50
N GLN A 222 1.72 -13.50 -2.03
CA GLN A 222 2.83 -14.37 -2.40
C GLN A 222 4.19 -13.77 -1.98
N PRO A 223 5.23 -14.60 -1.87
CA PRO A 223 6.57 -14.13 -1.55
C PRO A 223 7.07 -13.08 -2.56
N MET A 224 7.55 -11.96 -2.06
CA MET A 224 8.11 -10.89 -2.89
C MET A 224 9.45 -11.28 -3.51
N TRP A 225 10.24 -12.09 -2.80
CA TRP A 225 11.57 -12.54 -3.22
C TRP A 225 11.65 -14.06 -3.28
N LYS A 226 12.34 -14.58 -4.31
CA LYS A 226 12.66 -16.02 -4.40
C LYS A 226 13.51 -16.44 -3.22
N GLY A 227 13.12 -17.53 -2.55
CA GLY A 227 13.86 -18.09 -1.42
C GLY A 227 13.37 -17.63 -0.04
N GLN A 228 12.41 -16.74 0.05
CA GLN A 228 11.75 -16.42 1.32
C GLN A 228 10.91 -17.64 1.76
N ARG A 229 11.25 -18.22 2.91
CA ARG A 229 10.57 -19.38 3.49
C ARG A 229 9.72 -18.92 4.67
N ILE A 230 8.50 -19.44 4.73
CA ILE A 230 7.62 -19.35 5.89
C ILE A 230 7.66 -20.71 6.58
N GLU A 231 7.90 -20.71 7.87
CA GLU A 231 7.90 -21.91 8.69
C GLU A 231 6.51 -22.13 9.31
N ILE A 232 5.94 -23.30 9.09
CA ILE A 232 4.63 -23.69 9.63
C ILE A 232 4.83 -24.98 10.40
N GLN A 233 4.33 -25.03 11.63
CA GLN A 233 4.31 -26.28 12.39
C GLN A 233 3.37 -27.29 11.68
N GLU A 234 3.80 -28.54 11.58
CA GLU A 234 3.07 -29.59 10.84
C GLU A 234 1.61 -29.72 11.30
N SER A 235 1.36 -29.58 12.61
CA SER A 235 0.01 -29.59 13.19
C SER A 235 -0.90 -28.44 12.73
N MET A 236 -0.33 -27.37 12.15
CA MET A 236 -1.05 -26.19 11.65
C MET A 236 -1.25 -26.18 10.14
N ASN A 237 -0.71 -27.13 9.40
CA ASN A 237 -0.77 -27.15 7.94
C ASN A 237 -2.21 -27.15 7.38
N SER A 238 -3.18 -27.75 8.10
CA SER A 238 -4.58 -27.72 7.70
C SER A 238 -5.35 -26.46 8.10
N LYS A 239 -4.75 -25.60 8.94
CA LYS A 239 -5.37 -24.40 9.51
C LYS A 239 -4.87 -23.09 8.88
N ILE A 240 -3.75 -23.15 8.16
CA ILE A 240 -3.14 -21.99 7.53
C ILE A 240 -3.18 -22.20 6.02
N ARG A 241 -3.88 -21.30 5.33
CA ARG A 241 -4.08 -21.39 3.88
C ARG A 241 -3.47 -20.21 3.16
N PHE A 242 -2.69 -20.50 2.13
CA PHE A 242 -2.13 -19.49 1.22
C PHE A 242 -2.90 -19.50 -0.09
N THR A 243 -3.47 -18.36 -0.47
CA THR A 243 -4.23 -18.27 -1.72
C THR A 243 -3.35 -17.90 -2.92
N GLY A 244 -2.17 -17.34 -2.66
CA GLY A 244 -1.38 -16.67 -3.70
C GLY A 244 -1.97 -15.30 -4.06
N HIS A 245 -1.69 -14.86 -5.29
CA HIS A 245 -2.21 -13.59 -5.81
C HIS A 245 -3.65 -13.78 -6.32
N LEU A 246 -4.53 -12.89 -5.90
CA LEU A 246 -5.93 -12.86 -6.32
C LEU A 246 -6.22 -11.61 -7.16
N SER A 247 -7.27 -11.65 -7.96
CA SER A 247 -7.88 -10.46 -8.55
C SER A 247 -8.48 -9.57 -7.46
N GLN A 248 -8.73 -8.28 -7.77
CA GLN A 248 -9.35 -7.37 -6.80
C GLN A 248 -10.75 -7.85 -6.36
N GLU A 249 -11.53 -8.39 -7.29
CA GLU A 249 -12.87 -8.91 -7.00
C GLU A 249 -12.83 -10.14 -6.09
N GLU A 250 -11.90 -11.07 -6.35
CA GLU A 250 -11.70 -12.24 -5.49
C GLU A 250 -11.20 -11.82 -4.12
N LEU A 251 -10.23 -10.90 -4.06
CA LEU A 251 -9.71 -10.34 -2.82
C LEU A 251 -10.84 -9.70 -2.00
N GLY A 252 -11.73 -8.92 -2.64
CA GLY A 252 -12.89 -8.33 -1.99
C GLY A 252 -13.78 -9.37 -1.32
N LYS A 253 -14.02 -10.52 -1.99
CA LYS A 253 -14.80 -11.64 -1.41
C LYS A 253 -14.08 -12.28 -0.22
N TYR A 254 -12.77 -12.51 -0.32
CA TYR A 254 -11.99 -13.04 0.81
C TYR A 254 -11.96 -12.08 2.00
N VAL A 255 -11.86 -10.78 1.78
CA VAL A 255 -11.88 -9.81 2.87
C VAL A 255 -13.27 -9.71 3.47
N SER A 256 -14.31 -9.52 2.66
CA SER A 256 -15.69 -9.34 3.17
C SER A 256 -16.27 -10.58 3.86
N SER A 257 -15.78 -11.77 3.53
CA SER A 257 -16.21 -13.02 4.18
C SER A 257 -15.41 -13.36 5.45
N ALA A 258 -14.33 -12.63 5.74
CA ALA A 258 -13.47 -12.91 6.88
C ALA A 258 -14.19 -12.70 8.22
N PHE A 259 -13.76 -13.44 9.23
CA PHE A 259 -14.17 -13.23 10.63
C PHE A 259 -13.56 -11.95 11.19
N ALA A 260 -12.28 -11.74 10.94
CA ALA A 260 -11.56 -10.50 11.23
C ALA A 260 -10.29 -10.41 10.36
N MET A 261 -9.80 -9.20 10.12
CA MET A 261 -8.49 -8.97 9.53
C MET A 261 -7.41 -8.92 10.61
N THR A 262 -6.27 -9.56 10.35
CA THR A 262 -5.07 -9.48 11.18
C THR A 262 -3.94 -8.87 10.38
N TYR A 263 -3.64 -7.60 10.63
CA TYR A 263 -2.65 -6.84 9.87
C TYR A 263 -1.65 -6.19 10.82
N VAL A 264 -0.55 -6.88 11.06
CA VAL A 264 0.44 -6.53 12.09
C VAL A 264 1.85 -6.27 11.51
N PRO A 265 1.99 -5.51 10.42
CA PRO A 265 3.31 -5.14 9.93
C PRO A 265 4.03 -4.26 10.96
N TYR A 266 5.36 -4.32 10.96
CA TYR A 266 6.15 -3.46 11.85
C TYR A 266 6.53 -2.12 11.19
N PHE A 267 6.30 -1.98 9.89
CA PHE A 267 6.48 -0.72 9.16
C PHE A 267 5.55 -0.61 7.96
N GLU A 268 4.80 0.49 7.86
CA GLU A 268 3.90 0.83 6.76
C GLU A 268 3.82 2.33 6.54
N GLY A 269 3.77 2.72 5.26
CA GLY A 269 3.50 4.12 4.90
C GLY A 269 2.03 4.50 5.03
N PHE A 270 1.10 3.53 4.82
CA PHE A 270 -0.34 3.78 4.88
C PHE A 270 -1.13 2.60 5.46
N GLY A 271 -1.11 1.45 4.80
CA GLY A 271 -1.92 0.28 5.18
C GLY A 271 -3.24 0.18 4.41
N ILE A 272 -3.21 0.17 3.08
CA ILE A 272 -4.41 -0.01 2.22
C ILE A 272 -5.30 -1.16 2.71
N PRO A 273 -4.78 -2.34 3.12
CA PRO A 273 -5.61 -3.44 3.62
C PRO A 273 -6.52 -3.08 4.80
N LEU A 274 -6.12 -2.12 5.65
CA LEU A 274 -6.99 -1.64 6.73
C LEU A 274 -8.23 -0.94 6.17
N VAL A 275 -8.06 -0.10 5.15
CA VAL A 275 -9.18 0.59 4.49
C VAL A 275 -10.08 -0.41 3.76
N GLU A 276 -9.51 -1.41 3.13
CA GLU A 276 -10.23 -2.51 2.47
C GLU A 276 -11.10 -3.28 3.49
N ALA A 277 -10.56 -3.64 4.65
CA ALA A 277 -11.31 -4.30 5.72
C ALA A 277 -12.38 -3.39 6.31
N MET A 278 -12.07 -2.11 6.57
CA MET A 278 -13.04 -1.12 7.06
C MET A 278 -14.21 -0.96 6.09
N ARG A 279 -13.97 -0.89 4.78
CA ARG A 279 -15.04 -0.82 3.77
C ARG A 279 -15.92 -2.06 3.74
N CYS A 280 -15.36 -3.23 4.05
CA CYS A 280 -16.11 -4.48 4.18
C CYS A 280 -16.84 -4.63 5.52
N GLY A 281 -16.65 -3.71 6.48
CA GLY A 281 -17.18 -3.85 7.83
C GLY A 281 -16.54 -5.00 8.61
N VAL A 282 -15.32 -5.37 8.29
CA VAL A 282 -14.58 -6.48 8.92
C VAL A 282 -13.76 -5.93 10.09
N PRO A 283 -13.91 -6.49 11.32
CA PRO A 283 -13.13 -6.09 12.48
C PRO A 283 -11.62 -6.27 12.25
N ILE A 284 -10.80 -5.41 12.87
CA ILE A 284 -9.36 -5.37 12.62
C ILE A 284 -8.56 -5.55 13.91
N LEU A 285 -7.55 -6.45 13.86
CA LEU A 285 -6.39 -6.45 14.73
C LEU A 285 -5.21 -5.86 13.95
N SER A 286 -4.66 -4.75 14.41
CA SER A 286 -3.59 -4.02 13.74
C SER A 286 -2.33 -3.92 14.60
N GLY A 287 -1.18 -3.75 13.96
CA GLY A 287 0.01 -3.26 14.65
C GLY A 287 -0.19 -1.81 15.10
N ASP A 288 0.52 -1.41 16.16
CA ASP A 288 0.43 -0.09 16.80
C ASP A 288 1.44 0.94 16.26
N ARG A 289 2.11 0.64 15.12
CA ARG A 289 3.26 1.41 14.64
C ARG A 289 2.99 2.17 13.36
N THR A 290 3.80 3.21 13.16
CA THR A 290 3.84 4.04 11.94
C THR A 290 2.47 4.65 11.59
N SER A 291 1.98 4.47 10.37
CA SER A 291 0.70 5.02 9.91
C SER A 291 -0.54 4.25 10.38
N LEU A 292 -0.39 3.03 10.89
CA LEU A 292 -1.55 2.16 11.14
C LEU A 292 -2.56 2.75 12.13
N PRO A 293 -2.14 3.34 13.29
CA PRO A 293 -3.07 4.01 14.20
C PRO A 293 -3.71 5.26 13.59
N GLU A 294 -2.97 6.01 12.74
CA GLU A 294 -3.53 7.14 12.00
C GLU A 294 -4.66 6.71 11.07
N ILE A 295 -4.47 5.59 10.37
CA ILE A 295 -5.41 5.13 9.34
C ILE A 295 -6.60 4.40 9.95
N ALA A 296 -6.40 3.45 10.85
CA ALA A 296 -7.51 2.68 11.42
C ALA A 296 -8.22 3.39 12.59
N GLY A 297 -7.54 4.25 13.36
CA GLY A 297 -8.15 4.99 14.47
C GLY A 297 -8.83 4.05 15.48
N ASP A 298 -10.11 4.30 15.75
CA ASP A 298 -10.96 3.51 16.65
C ASP A 298 -11.64 2.30 15.98
N ALA A 299 -11.34 2.04 14.71
CA ALA A 299 -11.84 0.90 13.95
C ALA A 299 -11.01 -0.38 14.12
N ALA A 300 -9.94 -0.34 14.93
CA ALA A 300 -9.08 -1.48 15.19
C ALA A 300 -8.74 -1.62 16.67
N ILE A 301 -8.40 -2.83 17.09
CA ILE A 301 -7.59 -3.05 18.29
C ILE A 301 -6.13 -3.16 17.88
N TYR A 302 -5.22 -2.77 18.79
CA TYR A 302 -3.80 -2.65 18.49
C TYR A 302 -2.96 -3.55 19.36
N CYS A 303 -1.82 -4.00 18.80
CA CYS A 303 -0.81 -4.77 19.50
C CYS A 303 0.60 -4.38 19.04
N ASP A 304 1.61 -4.64 19.86
CA ASP A 304 3.00 -4.56 19.40
C ASP A 304 3.25 -5.68 18.36
N PRO A 305 3.62 -5.33 17.11
CA PRO A 305 3.86 -6.31 16.05
C PRO A 305 5.07 -7.21 16.33
N PHE A 306 5.90 -6.90 17.31
CA PHE A 306 7.02 -7.74 17.72
C PHE A 306 6.68 -8.72 18.85
N ASP A 307 5.50 -8.60 19.46
CA ASP A 307 5.05 -9.44 20.57
C ASP A 307 3.97 -10.44 20.10
N GLU A 308 4.37 -11.71 19.99
CA GLU A 308 3.47 -12.78 19.55
C GLU A 308 2.33 -13.06 20.54
N ASP A 309 2.54 -12.78 21.84
CA ASP A 309 1.51 -13.00 22.86
C ASP A 309 0.44 -11.92 22.75
N GLN A 310 0.82 -10.66 22.56
CA GLN A 310 -0.16 -9.58 22.32
C GLN A 310 -0.96 -9.80 21.03
N ILE A 311 -0.33 -10.29 19.95
CA ILE A 311 -1.05 -10.63 18.72
C ILE A 311 -2.05 -11.76 18.98
N ALA A 312 -1.65 -12.83 19.71
CA ALA A 312 -2.53 -13.94 20.05
C ALA A 312 -3.69 -13.51 20.95
N ASP A 313 -3.44 -12.66 21.95
CA ASP A 313 -4.45 -12.07 22.82
C ASP A 313 -5.44 -11.19 22.06
N GLY A 314 -4.94 -10.40 21.09
CA GLY A 314 -5.78 -9.63 20.18
C GLY A 314 -6.73 -10.52 19.37
N MET A 315 -6.23 -11.63 18.82
CA MET A 315 -7.07 -12.63 18.13
C MET A 315 -8.12 -13.23 19.07
N LYS A 316 -7.72 -13.55 20.31
CA LYS A 316 -8.62 -14.09 21.34
C LYS A 316 -9.71 -13.09 21.71
N ASN A 317 -9.38 -11.83 21.91
CA ASN A 317 -10.34 -10.77 22.20
C ASN A 317 -11.37 -10.63 21.08
N LEU A 318 -10.91 -10.58 19.81
CA LEU A 318 -11.81 -10.56 18.66
C LEU A 318 -12.66 -11.83 18.57
N PHE A 319 -12.13 -12.98 18.95
CA PHE A 319 -12.88 -14.24 18.87
C PHE A 319 -13.99 -14.31 19.91
N LEU A 320 -13.72 -13.92 21.15
CA LEU A 320 -14.65 -14.07 22.29
C LEU A 320 -15.67 -12.93 22.40
N ASP A 321 -15.33 -11.71 22.02
CA ASP A 321 -16.13 -10.51 22.26
C ASP A 321 -16.88 -10.07 20.98
N SER A 322 -18.15 -10.47 20.88
CA SER A 322 -19.03 -10.10 19.75
C SER A 322 -19.38 -8.62 19.73
N ASP A 323 -19.48 -7.98 20.90
CA ASP A 323 -19.84 -6.57 21.01
C ASP A 323 -18.66 -5.70 20.57
N LEU A 324 -17.44 -6.12 20.91
CA LEU A 324 -16.22 -5.52 20.37
C LEU A 324 -16.20 -5.59 18.83
N ARG A 325 -16.46 -6.76 18.26
CA ARG A 325 -16.49 -6.90 16.78
C ARG A 325 -17.54 -6.02 16.14
N ALA A 326 -18.75 -5.96 16.71
CA ALA A 326 -19.82 -5.12 16.17
C ALA A 326 -19.44 -3.63 16.19
N ARG A 327 -18.86 -3.15 17.30
CA ARG A 327 -18.36 -1.78 17.43
C ARG A 327 -17.23 -1.46 16.44
N LEU A 328 -16.24 -2.35 16.30
CA LEU A 328 -15.13 -2.15 15.35
C LEU A 328 -15.62 -2.14 13.89
N SER A 329 -16.59 -2.99 13.56
CA SER A 329 -17.22 -3.02 12.24
C SER A 329 -17.92 -1.69 11.93
N GLU A 330 -18.74 -1.19 12.84
CA GLU A 330 -19.45 0.09 12.68
C GLU A 330 -18.47 1.27 12.55
N ASN A 331 -17.49 1.35 13.43
CA ASN A 331 -16.43 2.36 13.38
C ASN A 331 -15.67 2.29 12.05
N GLY A 332 -15.36 1.08 11.58
CA GLY A 332 -14.66 0.85 10.32
C GLY A 332 -15.45 1.35 9.12
N LEU A 333 -16.72 1.01 9.03
CA LEU A 333 -17.61 1.48 7.95
C LEU A 333 -17.72 3.01 7.93
N ASN A 334 -17.79 3.65 9.09
CA ASN A 334 -17.83 5.11 9.18
C ASN A 334 -16.50 5.73 8.79
N ARG A 335 -15.39 5.21 9.30
CA ARG A 335 -14.05 5.74 9.04
C ARG A 335 -13.61 5.55 7.59
N SER A 336 -13.99 4.43 6.94
CA SER A 336 -13.63 4.15 5.55
C SER A 336 -14.08 5.21 4.56
N LYS A 337 -15.11 6.00 4.90
CA LYS A 337 -15.63 7.11 4.08
C LYS A 337 -14.62 8.26 3.89
N LEU A 338 -13.61 8.33 4.74
CA LEU A 338 -12.51 9.32 4.66
C LEU A 338 -11.50 8.98 3.56
N PHE A 339 -11.54 7.76 3.01
CA PHE A 339 -10.49 7.23 2.13
C PHE A 339 -11.06 6.93 0.74
N SER A 340 -10.78 7.81 -0.21
CA SER A 340 -11.28 7.73 -1.58
C SER A 340 -10.16 8.08 -2.56
N TRP A 341 -10.05 7.32 -3.65
CA TRP A 341 -9.11 7.64 -4.73
C TRP A 341 -9.43 8.96 -5.42
N ASP A 342 -10.69 9.40 -5.39
CA ASP A 342 -11.09 10.70 -5.93
C ASP A 342 -10.50 11.83 -5.08
N GLN A 343 -10.62 11.74 -3.76
CA GLN A 343 -9.99 12.69 -2.83
C GLN A 343 -8.46 12.66 -2.94
N THR A 344 -7.86 11.45 -3.03
CA THR A 344 -6.41 11.32 -3.22
C THR A 344 -5.96 12.08 -4.48
N ALA A 345 -6.65 11.87 -5.61
CA ALA A 345 -6.31 12.52 -6.87
C ALA A 345 -6.52 14.04 -6.82
N GLU A 346 -7.56 14.50 -6.14
CA GLU A 346 -7.83 15.92 -5.94
C GLU A 346 -6.73 16.62 -5.12
N GLU A 347 -6.31 16.02 -3.99
CA GLU A 347 -5.22 16.55 -3.17
C GLU A 347 -3.88 16.55 -3.92
N VAL A 348 -3.58 15.50 -4.68
CA VAL A 348 -2.40 15.44 -5.53
C VAL A 348 -2.46 16.52 -6.61
N TRP A 349 -3.60 16.67 -7.26
CA TRP A 349 -3.78 17.69 -8.31
C TRP A 349 -3.67 19.10 -7.76
N LYS A 350 -4.21 19.37 -6.59
CA LYS A 350 -4.08 20.67 -5.92
C LYS A 350 -2.60 21.06 -5.73
N VAL A 351 -1.75 20.11 -5.32
CA VAL A 351 -0.31 20.36 -5.22
C VAL A 351 0.29 20.64 -6.58
N ILE A 352 -0.02 19.82 -7.59
CA ILE A 352 0.52 19.98 -8.95
C ILE A 352 0.08 21.31 -9.58
N SER A 353 -1.21 21.65 -9.51
CA SER A 353 -1.76 22.86 -10.12
C SER A 353 -1.24 24.14 -9.48
N THR A 354 -1.04 24.15 -8.15
CA THR A 354 -0.41 25.28 -7.45
C THR A 354 0.99 25.52 -7.98
N GLU A 355 1.82 24.49 -8.09
CA GLU A 355 3.19 24.63 -8.57
C GLU A 355 3.25 25.00 -10.07
N ILE A 356 2.29 24.52 -10.90
CA ILE A 356 2.21 24.94 -12.32
C ILE A 356 1.90 26.44 -12.44
N GLN A 357 1.03 26.99 -11.58
CA GLN A 357 0.68 28.42 -11.60
C GLN A 357 1.83 29.31 -11.16
N GLU A 358 2.77 28.79 -10.39
CA GLU A 358 3.97 29.52 -9.93
C GLU A 358 5.16 29.41 -10.93
N LEU A 359 5.00 28.64 -12.02
CA LEU A 359 6.04 28.57 -13.06
C LEU A 359 6.14 29.90 -13.82
N PRO A 360 7.37 30.37 -14.16
CA PRO A 360 7.62 31.61 -14.83
C PRO A 360 7.10 31.68 -16.28
#